data_2579e558ba7a2b7d7ea78c193b52c542
#
_entry.id   2579e558ba7a2b7d7ea78c193b52c542
#
_cell.length_a   1.000
_cell.length_b   1.000
_cell.length_c   1.000
_cell.angle_alpha   90.00
_cell.angle_beta   90.00
_cell.angle_gamma   90.00
#
_symmetry.space_group_name_H-M   'P 1'
#
loop_
_entity.id
_entity.type
_entity.pdbx_description
1 polymer ?
#
loop_
_entity_poly.entity_id
_entity_poly.type
_entity_poly.pdbx_seq_one_letter_code
_entity_poly.pdbx_strand_id
1 'polypeptide(L)'
;MMKFKKMSVLTMTMLLASSLLTACGTPQNTQSDVEGKGSQQQEQEMTVQQIRNATVTVEYSGQKFLIDPMFSKKGEFESFGPAERNDRNPIVELPMPVDEILDGVDAVIVTHTHEDHFDQAAIEQLPKDMKLFMQDEADAELAKKSGFTNIEIMEEGVDTNFNGVEITEVDGRHGYGEMAKAMGNVMGIIFQHPDEKTLYLAGDTVWYEKVQENIDAYKPEVIILNGGQNQFLEGGPLIMGKEDVYEVYKAAPEAAVIVSHMEAVNHWGLSREELKKFINEKGIESNVFVPDDGESYLY
;
A
#
# COMPACT_ATOMS: atom_id res chain seq x y z
N MET A 1 36.32 26.33 24.20
CA MET A 1 37.60 26.21 23.48
C MET A 1 38.11 24.79 23.68
N MET A 2 37.83 23.88 22.80
CA MET A 2 38.36 22.51 22.85
C MET A 2 38.83 22.11 21.47
N LYS A 3 40.08 21.65 21.37
CA LYS A 3 40.89 21.48 20.17
C LYS A 3 40.60 20.16 19.48
N PHE A 4 40.34 20.19 18.16
CA PHE A 4 40.29 19.02 17.26
C PHE A 4 41.70 18.43 17.07
N LYS A 5 41.84 17.12 17.27
CA LYS A 5 43.04 16.35 16.88
C LYS A 5 42.75 15.67 15.52
N LYS A 6 43.53 15.99 14.52
CA LYS A 6 43.60 15.26 13.22
C LYS A 6 44.38 13.97 13.41
N MET A 7 43.88 12.90 12.86
CA MET A 7 44.60 11.61 12.76
C MET A 7 44.86 11.27 11.29
N SER A 8 46.13 11.04 10.99
CA SER A 8 46.69 10.83 9.67
C SER A 8 46.46 9.39 9.17
N VAL A 9 46.16 9.27 7.87
CA VAL A 9 46.10 8.01 7.13
C VAL A 9 47.51 7.57 6.78
N LEU A 10 47.84 6.30 7.09
CA LEU A 10 49.09 5.65 6.71
C LEU A 10 48.79 4.66 5.58
N THR A 11 49.26 4.96 4.39
CA THR A 11 49.23 4.11 3.21
C THR A 11 50.39 3.09 3.27
N MET A 12 50.05 1.82 3.13
CA MET A 12 51.06 0.74 3.05
C MET A 12 50.96 0.08 1.69
N THR A 13 51.99 0.34 0.87
CA THR A 13 52.25 -0.26 -0.45
C THR A 13 52.98 -1.59 -0.25
N MET A 14 52.55 -2.66 -0.89
CA MET A 14 53.30 -3.92 -0.94
C MET A 14 53.49 -4.35 -2.38
N LEU A 15 54.77 -4.54 -2.73
CA LEU A 15 55.31 -4.92 -4.06
C LEU A 15 55.06 -6.38 -4.41
N LEU A 16 54.84 -6.58 -5.71
CA LEU A 16 54.84 -7.88 -6.38
C LEU A 16 56.23 -8.51 -6.43
N ALA A 17 56.27 -9.84 -6.32
CA ALA A 17 57.38 -10.66 -6.87
C ALA A 17 56.76 -11.80 -7.67
N SER A 18 57.09 -11.75 -8.96
CA SER A 18 56.81 -12.77 -9.97
C SER A 18 57.81 -13.89 -9.97
N SER A 19 57.35 -15.13 -10.04
CA SER A 19 58.20 -16.30 -10.42
C SER A 19 57.47 -17.19 -11.43
N LEU A 20 58.02 -17.24 -12.64
CA LEU A 20 57.70 -18.15 -13.74
C LEU A 20 58.33 -19.53 -13.47
N LEU A 21 57.50 -20.58 -13.58
CA LEU A 21 57.96 -21.93 -13.80
C LEU A 21 57.11 -22.60 -14.87
N THR A 22 57.78 -22.90 -15.99
CA THR A 22 57.30 -23.73 -17.10
C THR A 22 57.42 -25.21 -16.77
N ALA A 23 56.35 -25.99 -16.98
CA ALA A 23 56.46 -27.45 -17.14
C ALA A 23 55.39 -27.94 -18.14
N CYS A 24 55.87 -28.61 -19.21
CA CYS A 24 55.10 -29.37 -20.19
C CYS A 24 54.48 -30.62 -19.58
N GLY A 25 53.18 -30.91 -19.91
CA GLY A 25 52.54 -32.18 -19.60
C GLY A 25 51.29 -32.38 -20.47
N THR A 26 51.22 -33.50 -21.15
CA THR A 26 50.31 -34.08 -22.15
C THR A 26 48.83 -34.06 -21.79
N PRO A 27 47.89 -34.12 -22.76
CA PRO A 27 46.47 -33.88 -22.56
C PRO A 27 45.75 -35.14 -22.00
N GLN A 28 45.02 -34.95 -20.94
CA GLN A 28 44.01 -35.90 -20.47
C GLN A 28 42.63 -35.26 -20.56
N ASN A 29 41.72 -36.04 -21.12
CA ASN A 29 40.32 -35.81 -21.32
C ASN A 29 39.62 -35.43 -19.98
N THR A 30 39.09 -34.24 -19.87
CA THR A 30 38.26 -33.82 -18.75
C THR A 30 36.88 -33.48 -19.22
N GLN A 31 35.92 -34.23 -18.67
CA GLN A 31 34.49 -33.92 -18.65
C GLN A 31 34.27 -32.45 -18.28
N SER A 32 33.44 -31.82 -19.08
CA SER A 32 32.91 -30.49 -18.80
C SER A 32 31.92 -30.54 -17.62
N ASP A 33 32.40 -30.15 -16.47
CA ASP A 33 31.54 -29.76 -15.37
C ASP A 33 30.79 -28.48 -15.80
N VAL A 34 29.51 -28.62 -16.07
CA VAL A 34 28.59 -27.51 -16.22
C VAL A 34 28.39 -26.94 -14.83
N GLU A 35 29.18 -25.94 -14.47
CA GLU A 35 28.84 -25.09 -13.33
C GLU A 35 27.48 -24.45 -13.64
N GLY A 36 26.47 -24.93 -12.90
CA GLY A 36 25.17 -24.29 -12.85
C GLY A 36 25.37 -22.84 -12.36
N LYS A 37 25.18 -21.88 -13.26
CA LYS A 37 24.91 -20.52 -12.85
C LYS A 37 23.64 -20.57 -12.00
N GLY A 38 23.81 -20.55 -10.70
CA GLY A 38 22.72 -20.20 -9.79
C GLY A 38 22.22 -18.83 -10.22
N SER A 39 21.02 -18.77 -10.72
CA SER A 39 20.29 -17.52 -10.83
C SER A 39 20.23 -16.96 -9.41
N GLN A 40 20.96 -15.88 -9.14
CA GLN A 40 20.62 -15.03 -8.00
C GLN A 40 19.22 -14.51 -8.32
N GLN A 41 18.19 -15.12 -7.73
CA GLN A 41 16.91 -14.46 -7.56
C GLN A 41 17.24 -13.19 -6.75
N GLN A 42 17.14 -12.03 -7.37
CA GLN A 42 16.99 -10.80 -6.63
C GLN A 42 15.73 -11.00 -5.81
N GLU A 43 15.86 -10.97 -4.50
CA GLU A 43 14.70 -10.78 -3.61
C GLU A 43 14.00 -9.52 -4.14
N GLN A 44 12.82 -9.66 -4.70
CA GLN A 44 11.98 -8.54 -5.08
C GLN A 44 11.37 -8.02 -3.79
N GLU A 45 11.88 -6.89 -3.31
CA GLU A 45 11.37 -6.24 -2.10
C GLU A 45 9.99 -5.65 -2.40
N MET A 46 9.02 -5.88 -1.53
CA MET A 46 7.70 -5.28 -1.61
C MET A 46 7.81 -3.75 -1.51
N THR A 47 7.18 -3.04 -2.45
CA THR A 47 7.12 -1.58 -2.42
C THR A 47 5.68 -1.10 -2.24
N VAL A 48 5.47 -0.19 -1.31
CA VAL A 48 4.20 0.53 -1.12
C VAL A 48 4.43 2.01 -1.40
N GLN A 49 3.69 2.58 -2.35
CA GLN A 49 3.73 4.02 -2.64
C GLN A 49 2.38 4.67 -2.32
N GLN A 50 2.40 5.66 -1.46
CA GLN A 50 1.26 6.55 -1.23
C GLN A 50 1.11 7.47 -2.44
N ILE A 51 -0.04 7.44 -3.11
CA ILE A 51 -0.33 8.40 -4.18
C ILE A 51 -1.08 9.60 -3.61
N ARG A 52 -2.33 9.42 -3.24
CA ARG A 52 -3.19 10.46 -2.64
C ARG A 52 -4.45 9.83 -2.08
N ASN A 53 -4.94 10.31 -0.93
CA ASN A 53 -6.12 9.72 -0.27
C ASN A 53 -5.91 8.22 0.02
N ALA A 54 -6.87 7.37 -0.35
CA ALA A 54 -6.76 5.92 -0.32
C ALA A 54 -5.97 5.33 -1.49
N THR A 55 -5.65 6.12 -2.51
CA THR A 55 -4.92 5.64 -3.69
C THR A 55 -3.48 5.31 -3.33
N VAL A 56 -3.13 4.04 -3.43
CA VAL A 56 -1.77 3.52 -3.24
C VAL A 56 -1.39 2.57 -4.38
N THR A 57 -0.10 2.44 -4.68
CA THR A 57 0.40 1.32 -5.48
C THR A 57 1.16 0.36 -4.58
N VAL A 58 1.03 -0.93 -4.87
CA VAL A 58 1.71 -2.01 -4.18
C VAL A 58 2.43 -2.87 -5.21
N GLU A 59 3.76 -2.89 -5.18
CA GLU A 59 4.53 -3.90 -5.91
C GLU A 59 4.74 -5.09 -4.98
N TYR A 60 4.20 -6.24 -5.38
CA TYR A 60 4.16 -7.45 -4.56
C TYR A 60 4.44 -8.68 -5.41
N SER A 61 5.51 -9.39 -5.11
CA SER A 61 5.95 -10.58 -5.86
C SER A 61 5.99 -10.39 -7.38
N GLY A 62 6.53 -9.23 -7.81
CA GLY A 62 6.67 -8.89 -9.22
C GLY A 62 5.38 -8.47 -9.95
N GLN A 63 4.29 -8.28 -9.22
CA GLN A 63 3.04 -7.72 -9.73
C GLN A 63 2.83 -6.33 -9.13
N LYS A 64 2.37 -5.38 -9.93
CA LYS A 64 2.02 -4.03 -9.47
C LYS A 64 0.50 -3.87 -9.42
N PHE A 65 0.00 -3.66 -8.22
CA PHE A 65 -1.41 -3.40 -7.95
C PHE A 65 -1.63 -1.91 -7.72
N LEU A 66 -2.67 -1.35 -8.32
CA LEU A 66 -3.19 -0.02 -8.03
C LEU A 66 -4.47 -0.17 -7.20
N ILE A 67 -4.50 0.47 -6.04
CA ILE A 67 -5.60 0.38 -5.09
C ILE A 67 -6.37 1.70 -5.10
N ASP A 68 -7.69 1.64 -5.16
CA ASP A 68 -8.62 2.77 -4.99
C ASP A 68 -8.23 4.03 -5.78
N PRO A 69 -8.20 3.97 -7.12
CA PRO A 69 -7.74 5.08 -7.94
C PRO A 69 -8.69 6.29 -7.92
N MET A 70 -8.22 7.41 -7.35
CA MET A 70 -8.84 8.72 -7.42
C MET A 70 -7.93 9.66 -8.22
N PHE A 71 -8.27 9.94 -9.49
CA PHE A 71 -7.42 10.68 -10.44
C PHE A 71 -7.89 12.10 -10.75
N SER A 72 -9.04 12.51 -10.24
CA SER A 72 -9.59 13.86 -10.43
C SER A 72 -8.60 14.94 -10.00
N LYS A 73 -8.62 16.06 -10.73
CA LYS A 73 -7.86 17.24 -10.36
C LYS A 73 -8.43 17.88 -9.09
N LYS A 74 -7.62 18.65 -8.40
CA LYS A 74 -8.08 19.42 -7.25
C LYS A 74 -9.35 20.22 -7.59
N GLY A 75 -10.38 20.06 -6.75
CA GLY A 75 -11.65 20.76 -6.85
C GLY A 75 -12.58 20.26 -7.96
N GLU A 76 -12.36 19.09 -8.53
CA GLU A 76 -13.10 18.62 -9.71
C GLU A 76 -14.53 18.16 -9.38
N PHE A 77 -14.75 17.55 -8.21
CA PHE A 77 -16.08 17.12 -7.79
C PHE A 77 -16.55 17.78 -6.49
N GLU A 78 -17.82 17.61 -6.14
CA GLU A 78 -18.46 18.30 -5.03
C GLU A 78 -17.90 17.84 -3.68
N SER A 79 -18.05 18.68 -2.63
CA SER A 79 -17.76 18.30 -1.26
C SER A 79 -18.69 17.19 -0.76
N PHE A 80 -18.17 16.26 0.01
CA PHE A 80 -18.96 15.23 0.65
C PHE A 80 -19.74 15.77 1.85
N GLY A 81 -20.99 15.38 1.95
CA GLY A 81 -21.92 15.53 3.08
C GLY A 81 -21.87 16.87 3.80
N PRO A 82 -22.55 17.00 4.92
CA PRO A 82 -22.33 18.11 5.85
C PRO A 82 -21.07 17.83 6.66
N ALA A 83 -19.95 18.49 6.31
CA ALA A 83 -18.66 18.40 6.98
C ALA A 83 -18.22 19.78 7.49
N GLU A 84 -17.16 19.83 8.31
CA GLU A 84 -16.59 21.09 8.79
C GLU A 84 -16.05 21.97 7.66
N ARG A 85 -15.56 21.34 6.58
CA ARG A 85 -15.06 22.00 5.38
C ARG A 85 -15.98 21.73 4.22
N ASN A 86 -16.15 22.73 3.36
CA ASN A 86 -17.00 22.65 2.18
C ASN A 86 -16.19 22.84 0.88
N ASP A 87 -14.88 22.57 0.95
CA ASP A 87 -14.01 22.60 -0.21
C ASP A 87 -14.43 21.51 -1.20
N ARG A 88 -14.39 21.83 -2.49
CA ARG A 88 -14.59 20.83 -3.55
C ARG A 88 -13.44 19.83 -3.52
N ASN A 89 -13.77 18.60 -3.76
CA ASN A 89 -12.82 17.48 -3.74
C ASN A 89 -12.17 17.24 -5.12
N PRO A 90 -10.99 16.61 -5.16
CA PRO A 90 -10.03 16.50 -4.05
C PRO A 90 -9.50 17.87 -3.62
N ILE A 91 -9.10 18.02 -2.36
CA ILE A 91 -8.60 19.33 -1.86
C ILE A 91 -7.10 19.54 -2.11
N VAL A 92 -6.42 18.52 -2.63
CA VAL A 92 -5.00 18.56 -3.02
C VAL A 92 -4.82 18.01 -4.45
N GLU A 93 -3.73 18.39 -5.13
CA GLU A 93 -3.41 17.86 -6.45
C GLU A 93 -2.82 16.44 -6.35
N LEU A 94 -2.81 15.70 -7.49
CA LEU A 94 -1.99 14.49 -7.61
C LEU A 94 -0.50 14.85 -7.52
N PRO A 95 0.32 14.03 -6.84
CA PRO A 95 1.76 14.28 -6.71
C PRO A 95 2.54 14.03 -8.00
N MET A 96 1.95 13.27 -8.94
CA MET A 96 2.56 12.87 -10.20
C MET A 96 1.50 12.68 -11.31
N PRO A 97 1.88 12.65 -12.59
CA PRO A 97 0.97 12.37 -13.69
C PRO A 97 0.36 10.96 -13.63
N VAL A 98 -0.88 10.82 -14.13
CA VAL A 98 -1.61 9.53 -14.10
C VAL A 98 -0.90 8.45 -14.92
N ASP A 99 -0.24 8.79 -16.03
CA ASP A 99 0.53 7.86 -16.83
C ASP A 99 1.74 7.27 -16.08
N GLU A 100 2.37 8.03 -15.17
CA GLU A 100 3.41 7.51 -14.27
C GLU A 100 2.81 6.56 -13.20
N ILE A 101 1.62 6.85 -12.68
CA ILE A 101 0.92 5.97 -11.72
C ILE A 101 0.59 4.64 -12.39
N LEU A 102 0.09 4.70 -13.63
CA LEU A 102 -0.35 3.53 -14.39
C LEU A 102 0.79 2.72 -15.00
N ASP A 103 2.00 3.24 -15.05
CA ASP A 103 3.14 2.53 -15.62
C ASP A 103 3.42 1.24 -14.86
N GLY A 104 3.36 0.11 -15.59
CA GLY A 104 3.58 -1.23 -15.06
C GLY A 104 2.44 -1.78 -14.18
N VAL A 105 1.26 -1.14 -14.08
CA VAL A 105 0.13 -1.68 -13.31
C VAL A 105 -0.44 -2.92 -14.00
N ASP A 106 -0.47 -4.04 -13.29
CA ASP A 106 -0.99 -5.34 -13.74
C ASP A 106 -2.47 -5.52 -13.40
N ALA A 107 -2.91 -4.99 -12.25
CA ALA A 107 -4.31 -5.06 -11.82
C ALA A 107 -4.69 -3.86 -10.94
N VAL A 108 -5.98 -3.57 -10.90
CA VAL A 108 -6.60 -2.58 -10.02
C VAL A 108 -7.49 -3.29 -9.01
N ILE A 109 -7.42 -2.89 -7.76
CA ILE A 109 -8.34 -3.33 -6.70
C ILE A 109 -9.15 -2.11 -6.27
N VAL A 110 -10.47 -2.22 -6.32
CA VAL A 110 -11.40 -1.20 -5.85
C VAL A 110 -12.09 -1.74 -4.62
N THR A 111 -11.73 -1.20 -3.44
CA THR A 111 -12.25 -1.69 -2.15
C THR A 111 -13.75 -1.39 -2.00
N HIS A 112 -14.22 -0.31 -2.61
CA HIS A 112 -15.61 0.07 -2.78
C HIS A 112 -15.70 1.26 -3.75
N THR A 113 -16.89 1.58 -4.24
CA THR A 113 -17.09 2.57 -5.32
C THR A 113 -17.50 3.97 -4.83
N HIS A 114 -17.12 4.39 -3.60
CA HIS A 114 -17.23 5.80 -3.26
C HIS A 114 -16.32 6.66 -4.15
N GLU A 115 -16.72 7.89 -4.41
CA GLU A 115 -16.08 8.77 -5.41
C GLU A 115 -14.60 9.09 -5.07
N ASP A 116 -14.20 8.99 -3.81
CA ASP A 116 -12.81 9.17 -3.37
C ASP A 116 -11.96 7.88 -3.40
N HIS A 117 -12.55 6.75 -3.87
CA HIS A 117 -11.88 5.46 -4.09
C HIS A 117 -11.93 5.03 -5.55
N PHE A 118 -12.97 5.42 -6.30
CA PHE A 118 -13.10 5.10 -7.71
C PHE A 118 -13.84 6.21 -8.46
N ASP A 119 -13.11 7.29 -8.76
CA ASP A 119 -13.70 8.50 -9.32
C ASP A 119 -13.91 8.43 -10.83
N GLN A 120 -14.65 9.42 -11.36
CA GLN A 120 -14.94 9.51 -12.79
C GLN A 120 -13.66 9.64 -13.63
N ALA A 121 -12.65 10.35 -13.12
CA ALA A 121 -11.37 10.51 -13.83
C ALA A 121 -10.58 9.18 -13.92
N ALA A 122 -10.63 8.33 -12.89
CA ALA A 122 -10.07 6.99 -12.93
C ALA A 122 -10.84 6.11 -13.92
N ILE A 123 -12.18 6.16 -13.87
CA ILE A 123 -13.02 5.46 -14.83
C ILE A 123 -12.65 5.82 -16.28
N GLU A 124 -12.40 7.10 -16.60
CA GLU A 124 -12.07 7.55 -17.94
C GLU A 124 -10.65 7.19 -18.39
N GLN A 125 -9.69 7.20 -17.49
CA GLN A 125 -8.26 7.04 -17.79
C GLN A 125 -7.76 5.60 -17.72
N LEU A 126 -8.42 4.73 -16.94
CA LEU A 126 -8.04 3.32 -16.86
C LEU A 126 -8.36 2.59 -18.18
N PRO A 127 -7.45 1.73 -18.69
CA PRO A 127 -7.72 0.82 -19.80
C PRO A 127 -8.96 -0.05 -19.50
N LYS A 128 -9.86 -0.19 -20.48
CA LYS A 128 -11.14 -0.89 -20.25
C LYS A 128 -11.01 -2.41 -20.15
N ASP A 129 -9.89 -2.96 -20.54
CA ASP A 129 -9.48 -4.36 -20.40
C ASP A 129 -8.58 -4.61 -19.18
N MET A 130 -8.25 -3.56 -18.40
CA MET A 130 -7.53 -3.68 -17.13
C MET A 130 -8.25 -4.68 -16.21
N LYS A 131 -7.48 -5.55 -15.56
CA LYS A 131 -8.01 -6.45 -14.53
C LYS A 131 -8.48 -5.63 -13.33
N LEU A 132 -9.76 -5.73 -12.99
CA LEU A 132 -10.35 -5.13 -11.80
C LEU A 132 -10.80 -6.22 -10.83
N PHE A 133 -10.41 -6.09 -9.57
CA PHE A 133 -10.96 -6.83 -8.44
C PHE A 133 -11.91 -5.91 -7.68
N MET A 134 -13.12 -6.38 -7.40
CA MET A 134 -14.19 -5.60 -6.77
C MET A 134 -14.93 -6.44 -5.73
N GLN A 135 -15.47 -5.79 -4.71
CA GLN A 135 -16.07 -6.47 -3.56
C GLN A 135 -17.39 -7.20 -3.88
N ASP A 136 -18.25 -6.64 -4.72
CA ASP A 136 -19.57 -7.20 -4.95
C ASP A 136 -20.14 -6.93 -6.35
N GLU A 137 -21.33 -7.49 -6.61
CA GLU A 137 -22.02 -7.36 -7.90
C GLU A 137 -22.47 -5.90 -8.17
N ALA A 138 -22.78 -5.10 -7.13
CA ALA A 138 -23.25 -3.72 -7.34
C ALA A 138 -22.11 -2.84 -7.86
N ASP A 139 -20.91 -2.97 -7.29
CA ASP A 139 -19.71 -2.30 -7.73
C ASP A 139 -19.25 -2.80 -9.11
N ALA A 140 -19.28 -4.11 -9.33
CA ALA A 140 -18.98 -4.71 -10.64
C ALA A 140 -19.93 -4.23 -11.73
N GLU A 141 -21.22 -4.06 -11.43
CA GLU A 141 -22.22 -3.50 -12.36
C GLU A 141 -21.91 -2.05 -12.76
N LEU A 142 -21.43 -1.22 -11.81
CA LEU A 142 -20.98 0.14 -12.09
C LEU A 142 -19.80 0.12 -13.06
N ALA A 143 -18.80 -0.71 -12.81
CA ALA A 143 -17.64 -0.85 -13.67
C ALA A 143 -18.02 -1.39 -15.06
N LYS A 144 -18.88 -2.42 -15.15
CA LYS A 144 -19.42 -2.95 -16.43
C LYS A 144 -20.12 -1.86 -17.23
N LYS A 145 -20.97 -1.05 -16.61
CA LYS A 145 -21.67 0.08 -17.25
C LYS A 145 -20.70 1.17 -17.71
N SER A 146 -19.56 1.30 -17.06
CA SER A 146 -18.48 2.22 -17.42
C SER A 146 -17.55 1.65 -18.51
N GLY A 147 -17.84 0.44 -19.01
CA GLY A 147 -17.18 -0.19 -20.16
C GLY A 147 -16.02 -1.12 -19.80
N PHE A 148 -15.77 -1.40 -18.54
CA PHE A 148 -14.75 -2.38 -18.14
C PHE A 148 -15.19 -3.80 -18.47
N THR A 149 -14.26 -4.62 -18.98
CA THR A 149 -14.55 -5.96 -19.52
C THR A 149 -13.88 -7.10 -18.77
N ASN A 150 -12.92 -6.79 -17.87
CA ASN A 150 -12.12 -7.78 -17.15
C ASN A 150 -12.27 -7.59 -15.64
N ILE A 151 -13.44 -7.94 -15.13
CA ILE A 151 -13.83 -7.74 -13.73
C ILE A 151 -13.94 -9.09 -13.03
N GLU A 152 -13.38 -9.19 -11.86
CA GLU A 152 -13.53 -10.30 -10.93
C GLU A 152 -14.12 -9.80 -9.62
N ILE A 153 -15.22 -10.41 -9.20
CA ILE A 153 -15.83 -10.16 -7.89
C ILE A 153 -15.15 -11.08 -6.91
N MET A 154 -14.63 -10.50 -5.84
CA MET A 154 -14.02 -11.24 -4.75
C MET A 154 -15.10 -11.83 -3.85
N GLU A 155 -14.75 -12.82 -3.08
CA GLU A 155 -15.64 -13.45 -2.10
C GLU A 155 -14.93 -13.49 -0.75
N GLU A 156 -15.59 -12.99 0.30
CA GLU A 156 -15.02 -12.89 1.66
C GLU A 156 -14.42 -14.22 2.14
N GLY A 157 -13.16 -14.19 2.53
CA GLY A 157 -12.42 -15.34 3.04
C GLY A 157 -12.04 -16.38 1.99
N VAL A 158 -12.22 -16.08 0.70
CA VAL A 158 -11.82 -16.96 -0.41
C VAL A 158 -10.58 -16.40 -1.10
N ASP A 159 -9.54 -17.24 -1.21
CA ASP A 159 -8.29 -16.86 -1.87
C ASP A 159 -8.47 -16.80 -3.38
N THR A 160 -8.14 -15.65 -3.96
CA THR A 160 -8.06 -15.42 -5.41
C THR A 160 -6.59 -15.41 -5.80
N ASN A 161 -6.18 -16.27 -6.74
CA ASN A 161 -4.80 -16.27 -7.23
C ASN A 161 -4.63 -15.37 -8.45
N PHE A 162 -3.75 -14.40 -8.35
CA PHE A 162 -3.33 -13.55 -9.45
C PHE A 162 -1.82 -13.68 -9.68
N ASN A 163 -1.43 -14.40 -10.74
CA ASN A 163 -0.03 -14.60 -11.15
C ASN A 163 0.90 -15.09 -10.00
N GLY A 164 0.38 -15.91 -9.11
CA GLY A 164 1.11 -16.47 -7.97
C GLY A 164 0.88 -15.73 -6.65
N VAL A 165 0.32 -14.53 -6.68
CA VAL A 165 -0.10 -13.79 -5.49
C VAL A 165 -1.47 -14.28 -5.05
N GLU A 166 -1.61 -14.68 -3.79
CA GLU A 166 -2.91 -14.96 -3.16
C GLU A 166 -3.48 -13.66 -2.60
N ILE A 167 -4.69 -13.31 -3.04
CA ILE A 167 -5.41 -12.11 -2.65
C ILE A 167 -6.71 -12.56 -1.99
N THR A 168 -6.91 -12.20 -0.72
CA THR A 168 -8.11 -12.59 0.04
C THR A 168 -8.87 -11.34 0.45
N GLU A 169 -10.17 -11.30 0.14
CA GLU A 169 -11.07 -10.28 0.67
C GLU A 169 -11.36 -10.55 2.15
N VAL A 170 -11.37 -9.49 2.95
CA VAL A 170 -11.78 -9.52 4.35
C VAL A 170 -12.75 -8.39 4.65
N ASP A 171 -13.67 -8.63 5.57
CA ASP A 171 -14.73 -7.68 5.93
C ASP A 171 -14.19 -6.38 6.53
N GLY A 172 -14.83 -5.26 6.19
CA GLY A 172 -14.60 -3.93 6.74
C GLY A 172 -15.90 -3.32 7.27
N ARG A 173 -15.78 -2.28 8.10
CA ARG A 173 -16.93 -1.56 8.64
C ARG A 173 -16.73 -0.05 8.55
N HIS A 174 -17.42 0.57 7.61
CA HIS A 174 -17.31 1.99 7.29
C HIS A 174 -18.17 2.86 8.22
N GLY A 175 -17.67 3.11 9.42
CA GLY A 175 -18.36 3.87 10.47
C GLY A 175 -19.09 3.01 11.50
N TYR A 176 -20.02 3.61 12.24
CA TYR A 176 -20.76 2.95 13.32
C TYR A 176 -22.28 3.06 13.17
N GLY A 177 -23.00 2.04 13.62
CA GLY A 177 -24.47 2.04 13.71
C GLY A 177 -25.17 2.33 12.38
N GLU A 178 -26.04 3.35 12.36
CA GLU A 178 -26.78 3.75 11.13
C GLU A 178 -25.87 4.34 10.08
N MET A 179 -24.73 4.95 10.48
CA MET A 179 -23.76 5.46 9.53
C MET A 179 -23.10 4.33 8.73
N ALA A 180 -22.70 3.24 9.39
CA ALA A 180 -22.14 2.09 8.70
C ALA A 180 -23.11 1.50 7.65
N LYS A 181 -24.40 1.50 7.95
CA LYS A 181 -25.43 1.06 6.98
C LYS A 181 -25.57 2.03 5.81
N ALA A 182 -25.42 3.33 6.06
CA ALA A 182 -25.50 4.36 5.02
C ALA A 182 -24.29 4.35 4.09
N MET A 183 -23.11 4.05 4.63
CA MET A 183 -21.85 3.97 3.84
C MET A 183 -21.76 2.69 3.00
N GLY A 184 -22.51 1.65 3.36
CA GLY A 184 -22.51 0.38 2.60
C GLY A 184 -21.35 -0.55 2.96
N ASN A 185 -21.17 -1.55 2.09
CA ASN A 185 -20.10 -2.54 2.23
C ASN A 185 -18.76 -1.94 1.83
N VAL A 186 -17.72 -2.41 2.48
CA VAL A 186 -16.32 -2.11 2.16
C VAL A 186 -15.48 -3.35 2.43
N MET A 187 -14.44 -3.57 1.64
CA MET A 187 -13.52 -4.68 1.86
C MET A 187 -12.14 -4.21 2.27
N GLY A 188 -11.47 -5.03 3.09
CA GLY A 188 -10.03 -5.05 3.21
C GLY A 188 -9.44 -6.17 2.35
N ILE A 189 -8.12 -6.15 2.17
CA ILE A 189 -7.39 -7.09 1.33
C ILE A 189 -6.19 -7.64 2.07
N ILE A 190 -6.01 -8.95 2.02
CA ILE A 190 -4.79 -9.64 2.43
C ILE A 190 -4.04 -10.07 1.17
N PHE A 191 -2.73 -9.78 1.12
CA PHE A 191 -1.84 -10.32 0.10
C PHE A 191 -0.90 -11.33 0.75
N GLN A 192 -0.78 -12.50 0.14
CA GLN A 192 0.13 -13.55 0.60
C GLN A 192 0.91 -14.17 -0.56
N HIS A 193 2.18 -14.43 -0.32
CA HIS A 193 3.07 -15.20 -1.20
C HIS A 193 4.14 -15.87 -0.33
N PRO A 194 4.61 -17.10 -0.66
CA PRO A 194 5.58 -17.81 0.17
C PRO A 194 6.92 -17.09 0.41
N ASP A 195 7.33 -16.22 -0.52
CA ASP A 195 8.61 -15.52 -0.49
C ASP A 195 8.47 -14.03 -0.12
N GLU A 196 7.26 -13.58 0.27
CA GLU A 196 6.97 -12.17 0.60
C GLU A 196 6.35 -12.06 1.98
N LYS A 197 6.47 -10.87 2.58
CA LYS A 197 5.75 -10.52 3.81
C LYS A 197 4.25 -10.48 3.57
N THR A 198 3.46 -10.99 4.50
CA THR A 198 2.00 -10.83 4.44
C THR A 198 1.63 -9.35 4.59
N LEU A 199 0.88 -8.82 3.63
CA LEU A 199 0.37 -7.46 3.64
C LEU A 199 -1.15 -7.47 3.91
N TYR A 200 -1.60 -6.63 4.84
CA TYR A 200 -3.00 -6.33 5.08
C TYR A 200 -3.32 -4.88 4.73
N LEU A 201 -4.16 -4.66 3.73
CA LEU A 201 -4.76 -3.37 3.41
C LEU A 201 -6.16 -3.36 4.03
N ALA A 202 -6.40 -2.50 5.03
CA ALA A 202 -7.63 -2.53 5.82
C ALA A 202 -8.82 -1.86 5.11
N GLY A 203 -8.58 -0.95 4.14
CA GLY A 203 -9.63 -0.19 3.47
C GLY A 203 -10.33 0.81 4.41
N ASP A 204 -11.53 1.25 4.02
CA ASP A 204 -12.32 2.21 4.80
C ASP A 204 -13.08 1.51 5.93
N THR A 205 -12.37 1.22 7.01
CA THR A 205 -12.92 0.59 8.20
C THR A 205 -12.59 1.37 9.46
N VAL A 206 -13.46 1.33 10.45
CA VAL A 206 -13.14 1.68 11.84
C VAL A 206 -12.47 0.49 12.53
N TRP A 207 -11.81 0.73 13.67
CA TRP A 207 -11.34 -0.37 14.52
C TRP A 207 -12.52 -1.13 15.13
N TYR A 208 -12.59 -2.44 14.91
CA TYR A 208 -13.61 -3.33 15.48
C TYR A 208 -13.08 -4.78 15.51
N GLU A 209 -13.89 -5.70 16.03
CA GLU A 209 -13.51 -7.08 16.29
C GLU A 209 -12.93 -7.82 15.09
N LYS A 210 -13.45 -7.60 13.88
CA LYS A 210 -12.96 -8.27 12.66
C LYS A 210 -11.54 -7.83 12.25
N VAL A 211 -11.20 -6.56 12.47
CA VAL A 211 -9.82 -6.09 12.21
C VAL A 211 -8.84 -6.82 13.12
N GLN A 212 -9.16 -7.00 14.40
CA GLN A 212 -8.34 -7.80 15.32
C GLN A 212 -8.28 -9.27 14.87
N GLU A 213 -9.42 -9.88 14.51
CA GLU A 213 -9.50 -11.26 14.03
C GLU A 213 -8.63 -11.47 12.77
N ASN A 214 -8.65 -10.52 11.81
CA ASN A 214 -7.83 -10.57 10.62
C ASN A 214 -6.33 -10.49 10.96
N ILE A 215 -5.92 -9.59 11.84
CA ILE A 215 -4.55 -9.49 12.32
C ILE A 215 -4.09 -10.80 12.99
N ASP A 216 -4.93 -11.37 13.82
CA ASP A 216 -4.63 -12.62 14.54
C ASP A 216 -4.54 -13.83 13.59
N ALA A 217 -5.39 -13.87 12.57
CA ALA A 217 -5.46 -14.98 11.61
C ALA A 217 -4.31 -14.94 10.59
N TYR A 218 -4.09 -13.78 9.96
CA TYR A 218 -3.14 -13.64 8.85
C TYR A 218 -1.75 -13.17 9.29
N LYS A 219 -1.61 -12.61 10.50
CA LYS A 219 -0.34 -12.13 11.10
C LYS A 219 0.46 -11.25 10.14
N PRO A 220 -0.14 -10.17 9.63
CA PRO A 220 0.51 -9.34 8.64
C PRO A 220 1.77 -8.69 9.23
N GLU A 221 2.81 -8.63 8.39
CA GLU A 221 4.08 -7.95 8.70
C GLU A 221 4.09 -6.51 8.20
N VAL A 222 3.19 -6.19 7.25
CA VAL A 222 2.91 -4.84 6.78
C VAL A 222 1.40 -4.62 6.79
N ILE A 223 0.97 -3.47 7.31
CA ILE A 223 -0.45 -3.09 7.38
C ILE A 223 -0.60 -1.70 6.78
N ILE A 224 -1.47 -1.55 5.77
CA ILE A 224 -1.91 -0.26 5.25
C ILE A 224 -3.31 -0.01 5.79
N LEU A 225 -3.51 1.11 6.45
CA LEU A 225 -4.83 1.48 6.98
C LEU A 225 -5.20 2.92 6.61
N ASN A 226 -6.50 3.14 6.40
CA ASN A 226 -7.07 4.45 6.15
C ASN A 226 -7.36 5.13 7.50
N GLY A 227 -6.51 6.15 7.85
CA GLY A 227 -6.41 6.68 9.21
C GLY A 227 -6.70 8.17 9.33
N GLY A 228 -7.33 8.79 8.32
CA GLY A 228 -7.65 10.22 8.31
C GLY A 228 -8.80 10.65 9.24
N GLN A 229 -9.40 9.72 9.99
CA GLN A 229 -10.56 9.99 10.87
C GLN A 229 -11.66 10.74 10.12
N ASN A 230 -11.89 10.38 8.86
CA ASN A 230 -12.92 11.02 8.05
C ASN A 230 -14.27 10.95 8.75
N GLN A 231 -15.00 12.08 8.76
CA GLN A 231 -16.27 12.17 9.48
C GLN A 231 -17.15 13.29 8.93
N PHE A 232 -18.46 13.14 9.10
CA PHE A 232 -19.43 14.21 8.91
C PHE A 232 -19.71 14.94 10.23
N LEU A 233 -20.51 16.00 10.20
CA LEU A 233 -20.90 16.74 11.41
C LEU A 233 -21.66 15.87 12.43
N GLU A 234 -22.30 14.81 11.94
CA GLU A 234 -23.02 13.82 12.76
C GLU A 234 -22.61 12.41 12.36
N GLY A 235 -22.74 11.43 13.27
CA GLY A 235 -22.50 10.01 13.01
C GLY A 235 -21.12 9.48 13.44
N GLY A 236 -20.21 10.36 13.83
CA GLY A 236 -18.87 9.96 14.27
C GLY A 236 -17.92 9.58 13.14
N PRO A 237 -16.75 9.00 13.45
CA PRO A 237 -15.76 8.63 12.46
C PRO A 237 -16.25 7.52 11.53
N LEU A 238 -15.91 7.65 10.25
CA LEU A 238 -16.18 6.69 9.19
C LEU A 238 -15.04 5.69 9.02
N ILE A 239 -13.81 6.14 9.27
CA ILE A 239 -12.58 5.35 9.20
C ILE A 239 -11.76 5.56 10.47
N MET A 240 -10.66 4.83 10.61
CA MET A 240 -9.79 4.87 11.78
C MET A 240 -9.25 6.28 12.06
N GLY A 241 -9.11 6.59 13.36
CA GLY A 241 -8.42 7.76 13.85
C GLY A 241 -7.15 7.37 14.63
N LYS A 242 -6.47 8.34 15.24
CA LYS A 242 -5.17 8.13 15.92
C LYS A 242 -5.22 7.07 17.03
N GLU A 243 -6.33 6.98 17.75
CA GLU A 243 -6.48 5.96 18.82
C GLU A 243 -6.62 4.56 18.21
N ASP A 244 -7.33 4.44 17.06
CA ASP A 244 -7.48 3.18 16.34
C ASP A 244 -6.14 2.74 15.71
N VAL A 245 -5.36 3.67 15.17
CA VAL A 245 -3.97 3.41 14.72
C VAL A 245 -3.14 2.79 15.84
N TYR A 246 -3.30 3.29 17.08
CA TYR A 246 -2.61 2.74 18.24
C TYR A 246 -3.13 1.35 18.63
N GLU A 247 -4.43 1.06 18.46
CA GLU A 247 -4.98 -0.30 18.65
C GLU A 247 -4.39 -1.29 17.63
N VAL A 248 -4.29 -0.88 16.33
CA VAL A 248 -3.64 -1.69 15.29
C VAL A 248 -2.19 -2.00 15.66
N TYR A 249 -1.42 -0.97 16.05
CA TYR A 249 -0.04 -1.16 16.53
C TYR A 249 0.04 -2.17 17.70
N LYS A 250 -0.85 -2.06 18.68
CA LYS A 250 -0.85 -3.00 19.83
C LYS A 250 -1.20 -4.43 19.42
N ALA A 251 -2.06 -4.59 18.43
CA ALA A 251 -2.44 -5.90 17.89
C ALA A 251 -1.30 -6.55 17.08
N ALA A 252 -0.48 -5.74 16.40
CA ALA A 252 0.66 -6.19 15.57
C ALA A 252 1.92 -5.34 15.83
N PRO A 253 2.55 -5.44 17.03
CA PRO A 253 3.62 -4.53 17.42
C PRO A 253 4.93 -4.69 16.63
N GLU A 254 5.09 -5.79 15.91
CA GLU A 254 6.25 -6.04 15.04
C GLU A 254 5.99 -5.65 13.57
N ALA A 255 4.72 -5.37 13.22
CA ALA A 255 4.37 -4.98 11.85
C ALA A 255 4.76 -3.53 11.56
N ALA A 256 5.06 -3.26 10.28
CA ALA A 256 5.10 -1.90 9.76
C ALA A 256 3.66 -1.44 9.45
N VAL A 257 3.23 -0.35 10.06
CA VAL A 257 1.88 0.22 9.88
C VAL A 257 2.00 1.51 9.07
N ILE A 258 1.42 1.53 7.87
CA ILE A 258 1.38 2.69 6.97
C ILE A 258 -0.02 3.32 7.06
N VAL A 259 -0.09 4.61 7.36
CA VAL A 259 -1.37 5.32 7.51
C VAL A 259 -1.63 6.18 6.28
N SER A 260 -2.61 5.76 5.49
CA SER A 260 -3.10 6.38 4.26
C SER A 260 -4.40 7.17 4.50
N HIS A 261 -5.02 7.67 3.43
CA HIS A 261 -6.33 8.35 3.40
C HIS A 261 -6.39 9.60 4.28
N MET A 262 -5.40 10.47 4.14
CA MET A 262 -5.27 11.68 4.95
C MET A 262 -5.32 12.96 4.11
N GLU A 263 -6.06 13.96 4.59
CA GLU A 263 -6.03 15.38 4.13
C GLU A 263 -6.29 15.62 2.64
N ALA A 264 -6.90 14.68 1.92
CA ALA A 264 -7.14 14.80 0.49
C ALA A 264 -8.60 15.09 0.10
N VAL A 265 -9.54 14.86 1.02
CA VAL A 265 -10.98 15.13 0.83
C VAL A 265 -11.54 15.98 1.97
N ASN A 266 -12.62 16.73 1.72
CA ASN A 266 -13.09 17.80 2.62
C ASN A 266 -13.49 17.34 4.04
N HIS A 267 -13.83 16.09 4.24
CA HIS A 267 -14.33 15.57 5.52
C HIS A 267 -13.27 14.83 6.38
N TRP A 268 -11.99 15.02 6.08
CA TRP A 268 -10.92 14.49 6.95
C TRP A 268 -10.98 15.12 8.35
N GLY A 269 -10.70 14.32 9.41
CA GLY A 269 -10.76 14.74 10.80
C GLY A 269 -9.42 14.75 11.53
N LEU A 270 -8.39 14.09 10.96
CA LEU A 270 -7.06 13.97 11.55
C LEU A 270 -6.00 14.35 10.54
N SER A 271 -5.14 15.31 10.89
CA SER A 271 -4.01 15.70 10.05
C SER A 271 -2.79 14.79 10.23
N ARG A 272 -1.93 14.73 9.19
CA ARG A 272 -0.63 14.03 9.28
C ARG A 272 0.25 14.59 10.42
N GLU A 273 0.22 15.91 10.63
CA GLU A 273 0.98 16.57 11.71
C GLU A 273 0.52 16.09 13.09
N GLU A 274 -0.80 16.08 13.33
CA GLU A 274 -1.36 15.61 14.61
C GLU A 274 -1.09 14.13 14.85
N LEU A 275 -1.20 13.30 13.80
CA LEU A 275 -0.91 11.87 13.92
C LEU A 275 0.59 11.63 14.15
N LYS A 276 1.50 12.29 13.43
CA LYS A 276 2.95 12.19 13.64
C LYS A 276 3.33 12.61 15.08
N LYS A 277 2.69 13.66 15.62
CA LYS A 277 2.88 14.06 17.01
C LYS A 277 2.41 12.97 17.99
N PHE A 278 1.23 12.40 17.78
CA PHE A 278 0.69 11.33 18.62
C PHE A 278 1.57 10.08 18.61
N ILE A 279 2.07 9.67 17.42
CA ILE A 279 3.00 8.56 17.24
C ILE A 279 4.26 8.76 18.08
N ASN A 280 4.87 9.95 18.03
CA ASN A 280 6.03 10.30 18.84
C ASN A 280 5.72 10.28 20.35
N GLU A 281 4.55 10.79 20.75
CA GLU A 281 4.12 10.77 22.18
C GLU A 281 3.93 9.34 22.70
N LYS A 282 3.55 8.39 21.83
CA LYS A 282 3.41 6.97 22.15
C LYS A 282 4.72 6.18 22.03
N GLY A 283 5.76 6.72 21.39
CA GLY A 283 7.05 6.07 21.17
C GLY A 283 6.97 4.90 20.19
N ILE A 284 6.16 5.04 19.13
CA ILE A 284 5.90 3.98 18.13
C ILE A 284 6.36 4.37 16.72
N GLU A 285 7.17 5.41 16.58
CA GLU A 285 7.66 5.96 15.33
C GLU A 285 8.56 5.01 14.52
N SER A 286 9.04 3.94 15.14
CA SER A 286 9.80 2.90 14.45
C SER A 286 8.93 1.95 13.62
N ASN A 287 7.63 1.87 13.91
CA ASN A 287 6.71 0.91 13.31
C ASN A 287 5.51 1.57 12.62
N VAL A 288 5.18 2.82 12.94
CA VAL A 288 4.02 3.51 12.37
C VAL A 288 4.47 4.68 11.51
N PHE A 289 4.16 4.61 10.23
CA PHE A 289 4.60 5.54 9.19
C PHE A 289 3.41 6.33 8.65
N VAL A 290 3.61 7.62 8.43
CA VAL A 290 2.59 8.54 7.88
C VAL A 290 3.19 9.20 6.64
N PRO A 291 3.04 8.58 5.46
CA PRO A 291 3.65 9.07 4.23
C PRO A 291 3.07 10.41 3.78
N ASP A 292 3.90 11.20 3.14
CA ASP A 292 3.43 12.30 2.31
C ASP A 292 2.99 11.76 0.93
N ASP A 293 2.15 12.52 0.19
CA ASP A 293 1.69 12.09 -1.14
C ASP A 293 2.89 11.97 -2.09
N GLY A 294 3.02 10.84 -2.78
CA GLY A 294 4.15 10.47 -3.63
C GLY A 294 5.27 9.68 -2.93
N GLU A 295 5.26 9.56 -1.60
CA GLU A 295 6.29 8.84 -0.84
C GLU A 295 6.16 7.32 -0.96
N SER A 296 7.31 6.61 -0.99
CA SER A 296 7.38 5.14 -1.11
C SER A 296 8.12 4.53 0.06
N TYR A 297 7.72 3.31 0.44
CA TYR A 297 8.36 2.48 1.45
C TYR A 297 8.72 1.11 0.86
N LEU A 298 9.87 0.59 1.25
CA LEU A 298 10.43 -0.69 0.82
C LEU A 298 10.48 -1.67 2.00
N TYR A 299 10.03 -2.92 1.81
CA TYR A 299 9.89 -3.91 2.87
C TYR A 299 10.50 -5.28 2.55
#